data_0cad4ff04a865bfff8ed23d97666cef4
#
_entry.id   0cad4ff04a865bfff8ed23d97666cef4
#
_cell.length_a   1.000
_cell.length_b   1.000
_cell.length_c   1.000
_cell.angle_alpha   90.00
_cell.angle_beta   90.00
_cell.angle_gamma   90.00
#
_symmetry.space_group_name_H-M   'P 1'
#
loop_
_entity.id
_entity.type
_entity.pdbx_description
1 polymer ?
#
loop_
_entity_poly.entity_id
_entity_poly.type
_entity_poly.pdbx_seq_one_letter_code
_entity_poly.pdbx_strand_id
1 'polypeptide(L)'
;MSDFVQQQSVECCFESSESWVILSPIEQSIKRKIESIGTPLKDWDIQINYGIKTGFNDAFIISTEKRNEILDNCSSDEERTKTAELIRPILRGRDIKRYGYDWADLWLINTHNGIRGVKSRIEINDYPAIKAHLEQYWDKLSTRADKGDTPYNLRNCAYLDDFNKPKIVYQELTQGCAFALDKNGDYIVSNTAYLITGKNINYLIKLLNSKVIQFAYRHFYGTLLGDNGLRWLAQHITKLPIPKYNGTEIQNRIIGQTEENNIEESIYQLYDFTKEEIKHINKI
;
A
#
# COMPACT_ATOMS: atom_id res chain seq x y z
N MET A 1 -4.49 -39.85 -31.89
CA MET A 1 -3.98 -38.62 -31.29
C MET A 1 -2.49 -38.82 -31.13
N SER A 2 -1.64 -37.89 -31.58
CA SER A 2 -0.19 -38.14 -31.57
C SER A 2 0.32 -38.18 -30.13
N ASP A 3 1.36 -38.98 -29.86
CA ASP A 3 2.02 -39.08 -28.55
C ASP A 3 2.45 -37.72 -28.00
N PHE A 4 2.74 -36.79 -28.90
CA PHE A 4 3.02 -35.38 -28.57
C PHE A 4 1.85 -34.71 -27.84
N VAL A 5 0.60 -34.87 -28.30
CA VAL A 5 -0.60 -34.30 -27.66
C VAL A 5 -0.85 -34.91 -26.29
N GLN A 6 -0.62 -36.24 -26.16
CA GLN A 6 -0.77 -36.90 -24.86
C GLN A 6 0.29 -36.46 -23.85
N GLN A 7 1.54 -36.24 -24.30
CA GLN A 7 2.63 -35.77 -23.41
C GLN A 7 2.51 -34.30 -23.01
N GLN A 8 1.81 -33.49 -23.78
CA GLN A 8 1.62 -32.03 -23.52
C GLN A 8 0.21 -31.68 -23.01
N SER A 9 -0.69 -32.65 -22.85
CA SER A 9 -2.03 -32.44 -22.33
C SER A 9 -1.98 -32.21 -20.81
N VAL A 10 -2.69 -31.20 -20.34
CA VAL A 10 -2.90 -30.91 -18.91
C VAL A 10 -4.36 -31.14 -18.58
N GLU A 11 -4.64 -32.04 -17.64
CA GLU A 11 -5.99 -32.18 -17.09
C GLU A 11 -6.34 -30.98 -16.23
N CYS A 12 -7.39 -30.27 -16.62
CA CYS A 12 -7.90 -29.10 -15.88
C CYS A 12 -9.26 -29.44 -15.29
N CYS A 13 -9.37 -29.39 -13.96
CA CYS A 13 -10.66 -29.46 -13.27
C CYS A 13 -11.12 -28.04 -12.95
N PHE A 14 -12.27 -27.63 -13.50
CA PHE A 14 -12.88 -26.33 -13.23
C PHE A 14 -14.07 -26.52 -12.28
N GLU A 15 -13.94 -26.02 -11.06
CA GLU A 15 -14.98 -26.14 -10.03
C GLU A 15 -15.96 -24.96 -10.03
N SER A 16 -15.67 -23.88 -10.77
CA SER A 16 -16.51 -22.67 -10.84
C SER A 16 -16.48 -22.02 -12.23
N SER A 17 -17.42 -21.10 -12.47
CA SER A 17 -17.49 -20.27 -13.67
C SER A 17 -16.56 -19.05 -13.64
N GLU A 18 -15.69 -18.93 -12.64
CA GLU A 18 -14.69 -17.86 -12.55
C GLU A 18 -13.59 -18.02 -13.62
N SER A 19 -12.79 -16.98 -13.80
CA SER A 19 -11.73 -16.93 -14.80
C SER A 19 -10.84 -18.17 -14.78
N TRP A 20 -10.78 -18.90 -15.89
CA TRP A 20 -10.01 -20.15 -16.00
C TRP A 20 -8.54 -19.82 -16.21
N VAL A 21 -7.69 -20.30 -15.31
CA VAL A 21 -6.24 -20.25 -15.47
C VAL A 21 -5.75 -21.68 -15.69
N ILE A 22 -5.11 -21.92 -16.84
CA ILE A 22 -4.48 -23.20 -17.13
C ILE A 22 -3.14 -23.22 -16.41
N LEU A 23 -3.03 -24.03 -15.37
CA LEU A 23 -1.84 -24.16 -14.54
C LEU A 23 -1.13 -25.49 -14.83
N SER A 24 0.20 -25.47 -14.90
CA SER A 24 1.00 -26.68 -14.90
C SER A 24 0.83 -27.45 -13.57
N PRO A 25 1.15 -28.78 -13.52
CA PRO A 25 1.05 -29.57 -12.30
C PRO A 25 1.80 -28.96 -11.10
N ILE A 26 2.97 -28.34 -11.34
CA ILE A 26 3.75 -27.70 -10.29
C ILE A 26 3.07 -26.41 -9.78
N GLU A 27 2.50 -25.61 -10.66
CA GLU A 27 1.74 -24.42 -10.28
C GLU A 27 0.47 -24.77 -9.50
N GLN A 28 -0.22 -25.85 -9.90
CA GLN A 28 -1.36 -26.39 -9.14
C GLN A 28 -0.96 -26.82 -7.73
N SER A 29 0.21 -27.50 -7.59
CA SER A 29 0.74 -27.93 -6.30
C SER A 29 1.07 -26.72 -5.42
N ILE A 30 1.77 -25.70 -5.95
CA ILE A 30 2.10 -24.46 -5.25
C ILE A 30 0.81 -23.75 -4.81
N LYS A 31 -0.15 -23.56 -5.71
CA LYS A 31 -1.44 -22.91 -5.40
C LYS A 31 -2.16 -23.62 -4.26
N ARG A 32 -2.27 -24.95 -4.33
CA ARG A 32 -2.92 -25.77 -3.30
C ARG A 32 -2.27 -25.61 -1.93
N LYS A 33 -0.93 -25.58 -1.85
CA LYS A 33 -0.20 -25.37 -0.60
C LYS A 33 -0.46 -23.97 -0.03
N ILE A 34 -0.43 -22.93 -0.87
CA ILE A 34 -0.72 -21.56 -0.46
C ILE A 34 -2.16 -21.46 0.09
N GLU A 35 -3.14 -22.04 -0.59
CA GLU A 35 -4.54 -21.98 -0.20
C GLU A 35 -4.86 -22.85 1.03
N SER A 36 -4.14 -23.95 1.24
CA SER A 36 -4.40 -24.88 2.36
C SER A 36 -4.14 -24.30 3.74
N ILE A 37 -3.15 -23.40 3.86
CA ILE A 37 -2.79 -22.76 5.14
C ILE A 37 -3.10 -21.27 5.16
N GLY A 38 -3.37 -20.68 3.99
CA GLY A 38 -3.65 -19.27 3.81
C GLY A 38 -5.08 -18.91 4.18
N THR A 39 -5.26 -17.73 4.73
CA THR A 39 -6.56 -17.06 4.92
C THR A 39 -6.59 -15.82 4.05
N PRO A 40 -7.62 -15.60 3.20
CA PRO A 40 -7.73 -14.39 2.40
C PRO A 40 -7.60 -13.13 3.27
N LEU A 41 -6.84 -12.15 2.81
CA LEU A 41 -6.58 -10.93 3.58
C LEU A 41 -7.85 -10.13 3.92
N LYS A 42 -8.94 -10.28 3.15
CA LYS A 42 -10.26 -9.71 3.50
C LYS A 42 -10.81 -10.21 4.84
N ASP A 43 -10.35 -11.38 5.30
CA ASP A 43 -10.79 -12.03 6.55
C ASP A 43 -9.80 -11.79 7.71
N TRP A 44 -8.79 -10.92 7.51
CA TRP A 44 -7.87 -10.46 8.53
C TRP A 44 -8.40 -9.21 9.24
N ASP A 45 -7.90 -8.95 10.45
CA ASP A 45 -8.18 -7.70 11.18
C ASP A 45 -7.26 -6.57 10.66
N ILE A 46 -7.47 -6.21 9.40
CA ILE A 46 -6.74 -5.14 8.69
C ILE A 46 -7.71 -4.28 7.86
N GLN A 47 -7.26 -3.06 7.54
CA GLN A 47 -7.94 -2.17 6.61
C GLN A 47 -6.97 -1.80 5.48
N ILE A 48 -7.45 -1.81 4.24
CA ILE A 48 -6.70 -1.39 3.07
C ILE A 48 -7.38 -0.16 2.47
N ASN A 49 -6.66 0.96 2.48
CA ASN A 49 -7.17 2.23 2.00
C ASN A 49 -6.20 2.84 0.98
N TYR A 50 -6.69 3.73 0.11
CA TYR A 50 -5.84 4.49 -0.81
C TYR A 50 -5.40 5.83 -0.17
N GLY A 51 -4.36 6.44 -0.73
CA GLY A 51 -3.82 7.69 -0.23
C GLY A 51 -4.68 8.92 -0.53
N ILE A 52 -4.27 10.05 -0.02
CA ILE A 52 -5.00 11.32 -0.11
C ILE A 52 -5.05 11.82 -1.56
N LYS A 53 -6.24 12.24 -1.99
CA LYS A 53 -6.47 12.98 -3.22
C LYS A 53 -6.57 14.47 -2.92
N THR A 54 -5.70 15.26 -3.57
CA THR A 54 -5.71 16.71 -3.42
C THR A 54 -6.62 17.41 -4.44
N GLY A 55 -6.86 16.76 -5.57
CA GLY A 55 -7.53 17.35 -6.72
C GLY A 55 -6.68 18.38 -7.49
N PHE A 56 -5.62 18.92 -6.85
CA PHE A 56 -4.61 19.79 -7.47
C PHE A 56 -3.32 19.77 -6.64
N ASN A 57 -2.36 18.96 -7.04
CA ASN A 57 -1.15 18.70 -6.27
C ASN A 57 -0.28 19.95 -6.03
N ASP A 58 -0.15 20.83 -7.02
CA ASP A 58 0.76 21.98 -6.97
C ASP A 58 0.44 22.95 -5.83
N ALA A 59 -0.82 23.03 -5.40
CA ALA A 59 -1.22 23.85 -4.26
C ALA A 59 -1.02 23.15 -2.90
N PHE A 60 -1.14 21.82 -2.84
CA PHE A 60 -1.18 21.08 -1.57
C PHE A 60 0.07 20.27 -1.28
N ILE A 61 0.87 19.90 -2.30
CA ILE A 61 2.12 19.17 -2.12
C ILE A 61 3.27 20.13 -2.38
N ILE A 62 3.99 20.47 -1.31
CA ILE A 62 5.01 21.50 -1.30
C ILE A 62 6.38 20.94 -0.91
N SER A 63 7.45 21.63 -1.28
CA SER A 63 8.81 21.31 -0.85
C SER A 63 9.09 21.77 0.59
N THR A 64 10.20 21.33 1.15
CA THR A 64 10.67 21.80 2.47
C THR A 64 10.92 23.30 2.49
N GLU A 65 11.45 23.86 1.40
CA GLU A 65 11.67 25.31 1.28
C GLU A 65 10.35 26.07 1.35
N LYS A 66 9.35 25.63 0.59
CA LYS A 66 8.02 26.27 0.61
C LYS A 66 7.32 26.09 1.95
N ARG A 67 7.47 24.95 2.61
CA ARG A 67 7.00 24.75 3.97
C ARG A 67 7.61 25.77 4.92
N ASN A 68 8.92 25.95 4.88
CA ASN A 68 9.62 26.91 5.73
C ASN A 68 9.17 28.35 5.45
N GLU A 69 9.03 28.74 4.19
CA GLU A 69 8.49 30.03 3.78
C GLU A 69 7.08 30.28 4.39
N ILE A 70 6.18 29.29 4.34
CA ILE A 70 4.84 29.40 4.93
C ILE A 70 4.95 29.56 6.44
N LEU A 71 5.83 28.81 7.10
CA LEU A 71 6.01 28.90 8.56
C LEU A 71 6.62 30.25 8.97
N ASP A 72 7.52 30.80 8.17
CA ASP A 72 8.13 32.12 8.44
C ASP A 72 7.15 33.28 8.23
N ASN A 73 6.09 33.08 7.44
CA ASN A 73 5.02 34.04 7.22
C ASN A 73 3.90 33.98 8.28
N CYS A 74 3.99 33.07 9.27
CA CYS A 74 3.06 33.02 10.37
C CYS A 74 3.21 34.26 11.27
N SER A 75 2.09 34.85 11.69
CA SER A 75 2.05 36.09 12.45
C SER A 75 2.36 35.94 13.94
N SER A 76 2.33 34.71 14.46
CA SER A 76 2.60 34.36 15.86
C SER A 76 3.20 32.96 15.99
N ASP A 77 3.85 32.69 17.13
CA ASP A 77 4.36 31.33 17.44
C ASP A 77 3.24 30.30 17.57
N GLU A 78 2.06 30.72 18.02
CA GLU A 78 0.88 29.85 18.09
C GLU A 78 0.42 29.43 16.68
N GLU A 79 0.30 30.39 15.75
CA GLU A 79 -0.02 30.10 14.35
C GLU A 79 1.04 29.21 13.73
N ARG A 80 2.33 29.49 13.96
CA ARG A 80 3.45 28.71 13.44
C ARG A 80 3.38 27.26 13.91
N THR A 81 3.11 27.03 15.19
CA THR A 81 3.03 25.68 15.78
C THR A 81 1.90 24.87 15.15
N LYS A 82 0.67 25.40 15.14
CA LYS A 82 -0.48 24.70 14.56
C LYS A 82 -0.37 24.52 13.03
N THR A 83 0.28 25.46 12.34
CA THR A 83 0.57 25.35 10.91
C THR A 83 1.59 24.25 10.64
N ALA A 84 2.65 24.14 11.46
CA ALA A 84 3.64 23.08 11.35
C ALA A 84 3.03 21.67 11.57
N GLU A 85 2.07 21.53 12.48
CA GLU A 85 1.34 20.29 12.73
C GLU A 85 0.41 19.90 11.56
N LEU A 86 -0.17 20.90 10.89
CA LEU A 86 -1.07 20.69 9.76
C LEU A 86 -0.31 20.28 8.49
N ILE A 87 0.93 20.72 8.32
CA ILE A 87 1.78 20.37 7.18
C ILE A 87 2.53 19.09 7.49
N ARG A 88 2.13 17.98 6.87
CA ARG A 88 2.61 16.63 7.14
C ARG A 88 3.50 16.09 6.02
N PRO A 89 4.55 15.31 6.34
CA PRO A 89 5.35 14.66 5.29
C PRO A 89 4.48 13.69 4.49
N ILE A 90 4.71 13.64 3.16
CA ILE A 90 3.95 12.78 2.24
C ILE A 90 4.87 11.88 1.41
N LEU A 91 4.46 10.61 1.24
CA LEU A 91 5.07 9.67 0.32
C LEU A 91 4.21 9.54 -0.95
N ARG A 92 4.85 9.63 -2.10
CA ARG A 92 4.25 9.23 -3.38
C ARG A 92 4.51 7.76 -3.63
N GLY A 93 3.74 7.12 -4.50
CA GLY A 93 3.96 5.72 -4.84
C GLY A 93 5.40 5.41 -5.23
N ARG A 94 6.02 6.24 -6.09
CA ARG A 94 7.42 6.07 -6.56
C ARG A 94 8.49 6.19 -5.47
N ASP A 95 8.15 6.79 -4.33
CA ASP A 95 9.06 6.94 -3.18
C ASP A 95 9.14 5.64 -2.37
N ILE A 96 8.16 4.73 -2.52
CA ILE A 96 8.05 3.48 -1.78
C ILE A 96 8.89 2.40 -2.46
N LYS A 97 9.70 1.70 -1.66
CA LYS A 97 10.58 0.60 -2.06
C LYS A 97 10.26 -0.64 -1.24
N ARG A 98 10.86 -1.77 -1.61
CA ARG A 98 10.80 -2.99 -0.82
C ARG A 98 11.47 -2.78 0.53
N TYR A 99 10.72 -2.96 1.62
CA TYR A 99 11.11 -2.76 3.02
C TYR A 99 11.48 -1.33 3.42
N GLY A 100 11.41 -0.34 2.52
CA GLY A 100 11.81 1.03 2.81
C GLY A 100 11.16 2.06 1.88
N TYR A 101 11.53 3.30 2.05
CA TYR A 101 11.10 4.41 1.20
C TYR A 101 12.19 5.47 1.10
N ASP A 102 12.24 6.16 -0.05
CA ASP A 102 13.12 7.30 -0.29
C ASP A 102 12.25 8.55 -0.28
N TRP A 103 12.12 9.20 0.89
CA TRP A 103 11.31 10.40 1.01
C TRP A 103 11.92 11.55 0.21
N ALA A 104 11.11 12.21 -0.59
CA ALA A 104 11.56 13.24 -1.53
C ALA A 104 11.44 14.66 -0.96
N ASP A 105 11.47 14.83 0.36
CA ASP A 105 11.33 16.10 1.06
C ASP A 105 10.06 16.89 0.69
N LEU A 106 8.97 16.15 0.47
CA LEU A 106 7.66 16.69 0.14
C LEU A 106 6.70 16.65 1.32
N TRP A 107 5.87 17.68 1.40
CA TRP A 107 4.92 17.89 2.46
C TRP A 107 3.52 18.12 1.91
N LEU A 108 2.51 17.60 2.61
CA LEU A 108 1.11 17.85 2.33
C LEU A 108 0.58 18.94 3.25
N ILE A 109 -0.02 19.99 2.69
CA ILE A 109 -0.89 20.91 3.42
C ILE A 109 -2.22 20.17 3.66
N ASN A 110 -2.34 19.58 4.87
CA ASN A 110 -3.44 18.67 5.21
C ASN A 110 -4.68 19.41 5.69
N THR A 111 -5.21 20.32 4.90
CA THR A 111 -6.48 21.01 5.18
C THR A 111 -7.67 20.08 5.02
N HIS A 112 -7.75 19.06 5.87
CA HIS A 112 -8.75 18.00 5.78
C HIS A 112 -10.18 18.53 6.00
N ASN A 113 -11.16 17.84 5.40
CA ASN A 113 -12.59 18.17 5.54
C ASN A 113 -13.24 17.57 6.80
N GLY A 114 -12.40 17.05 7.73
CA GLY A 114 -12.88 16.40 8.94
C GLY A 114 -13.45 15.00 8.70
N ILE A 115 -14.07 14.46 9.75
CA ILE A 115 -14.82 13.21 9.75
C ILE A 115 -16.17 13.53 10.38
N ARG A 116 -17.25 13.30 9.64
CA ARG A 116 -18.61 13.66 10.08
C ARG A 116 -18.93 13.09 11.47
N GLY A 117 -19.28 13.94 12.40
CA GLY A 117 -19.65 13.58 13.78
C GLY A 117 -18.46 13.21 14.68
N VAL A 118 -17.22 13.22 14.18
CA VAL A 118 -16.01 12.82 14.93
C VAL A 118 -14.97 13.93 14.99
N LYS A 119 -14.66 14.55 13.85
CA LYS A 119 -13.60 15.55 13.73
C LYS A 119 -14.04 16.71 12.85
N SER A 120 -13.92 17.92 13.34
CA SER A 120 -14.23 19.13 12.57
C SER A 120 -13.30 19.28 11.37
N ARG A 121 -13.80 19.89 10.30
CA ARG A 121 -12.94 20.30 9.18
C ARG A 121 -11.97 21.38 9.62
N ILE A 122 -10.91 21.55 8.86
CA ILE A 122 -9.98 22.67 9.04
C ILE A 122 -10.65 23.96 8.55
N GLU A 123 -10.77 24.95 9.44
CA GLU A 123 -11.22 26.30 9.10
C GLU A 123 -10.01 27.11 8.63
N ILE A 124 -9.98 27.44 7.35
CA ILE A 124 -8.79 28.04 6.71
C ILE A 124 -8.43 29.41 7.31
N ASN A 125 -9.41 30.14 7.84
CA ASN A 125 -9.17 31.44 8.45
C ASN A 125 -8.35 31.37 9.74
N ASP A 126 -8.24 30.20 10.37
CA ASP A 126 -7.38 29.95 11.52
C ASP A 126 -5.90 29.75 11.12
N TYR A 127 -5.61 29.71 9.81
CA TYR A 127 -4.29 29.45 9.22
C TYR A 127 -3.98 30.48 8.12
N PRO A 128 -3.80 31.78 8.47
CA PRO A 128 -3.64 32.87 7.49
C PRO A 128 -2.49 32.64 6.50
N ALA A 129 -1.34 32.12 6.96
CA ALA A 129 -0.19 31.84 6.11
C ALA A 129 -0.48 30.73 5.07
N ILE A 130 -1.19 29.66 5.45
CA ILE A 130 -1.65 28.63 4.52
C ILE A 130 -2.69 29.20 3.55
N LYS A 131 -3.61 29.99 4.04
CA LYS A 131 -4.62 30.65 3.22
C LYS A 131 -3.98 31.49 2.12
N ALA A 132 -3.03 32.37 2.49
CA ALA A 132 -2.30 33.20 1.54
C ALA A 132 -1.55 32.39 0.47
N HIS A 133 -0.99 31.23 0.84
CA HIS A 133 -0.38 30.32 -0.12
C HIS A 133 -1.43 29.71 -1.06
N LEU A 134 -2.53 29.16 -0.55
CA LEU A 134 -3.56 28.52 -1.35
C LEU A 134 -4.30 29.50 -2.27
N GLU A 135 -4.46 30.76 -1.88
CA GLU A 135 -5.10 31.82 -2.70
C GLU A 135 -4.33 32.12 -3.99
N GLN A 136 -3.02 31.85 -4.05
CA GLN A 136 -2.23 31.96 -5.29
C GLN A 136 -2.72 31.00 -6.38
N TYR A 137 -3.44 29.95 -6.00
CA TYR A 137 -3.98 28.91 -6.88
C TYR A 137 -5.52 28.97 -7.01
N TRP A 138 -6.15 30.07 -6.60
CA TRP A 138 -7.60 30.17 -6.45
C TRP A 138 -8.39 29.70 -7.66
N ASP A 139 -8.01 30.12 -8.88
CA ASP A 139 -8.70 29.75 -10.12
C ASP A 139 -8.81 28.24 -10.31
N LYS A 140 -7.79 27.49 -9.92
CA LYS A 140 -7.76 26.02 -9.99
C LYS A 140 -8.47 25.39 -8.80
N LEU A 141 -8.28 25.93 -7.59
CA LEU A 141 -8.89 25.39 -6.38
C LEU A 141 -10.40 25.54 -6.36
N SER A 142 -10.93 26.68 -6.80
CA SER A 142 -12.37 26.95 -6.83
C SER A 142 -13.15 25.99 -7.73
N THR A 143 -12.53 25.54 -8.83
CA THR A 143 -13.15 24.71 -9.88
C THR A 143 -12.82 23.24 -9.81
N ARG A 144 -11.83 22.81 -8.96
CA ARG A 144 -11.44 21.40 -8.88
C ARG A 144 -12.58 20.49 -8.43
N ALA A 145 -12.65 19.27 -8.97
CA ALA A 145 -13.68 18.29 -8.64
C ALA A 145 -13.46 17.61 -7.27
N ASP A 146 -12.21 17.22 -6.98
CA ASP A 146 -11.83 16.54 -5.72
C ASP A 146 -11.55 17.57 -4.61
N LYS A 147 -12.60 18.21 -4.08
CA LYS A 147 -12.54 19.14 -2.94
C LYS A 147 -13.47 18.72 -1.82
N GLY A 148 -13.28 19.30 -0.63
CA GLY A 148 -14.18 19.18 0.51
C GLY A 148 -15.32 20.21 0.43
N ASP A 149 -15.83 20.65 1.58
CA ASP A 149 -16.93 21.60 1.69
C ASP A 149 -16.56 22.99 1.19
N THR A 150 -15.27 23.34 1.27
CA THR A 150 -14.74 24.57 0.69
C THR A 150 -13.62 24.28 -0.32
N PRO A 151 -13.28 25.24 -1.21
CA PRO A 151 -12.14 25.09 -2.11
C PRO A 151 -10.78 24.89 -1.40
N TYR A 152 -10.66 25.31 -0.16
CA TYR A 152 -9.44 25.15 0.64
C TYR A 152 -9.31 23.73 1.23
N ASN A 153 -10.43 23.00 1.42
CA ASN A 153 -10.40 21.69 2.05
C ASN A 153 -10.14 20.57 1.06
N LEU A 154 -9.35 19.59 1.51
CA LEU A 154 -9.18 18.34 0.82
C LEU A 154 -10.49 17.55 0.81
N ARG A 155 -10.64 16.61 -0.14
CA ARG A 155 -11.77 15.71 -0.22
C ARG A 155 -11.99 14.93 1.08
N ASN A 156 -13.24 14.61 1.39
CA ASN A 156 -13.61 13.74 2.53
C ASN A 156 -12.82 12.44 2.54
N CYS A 157 -12.27 12.11 3.70
CA CYS A 157 -11.54 10.88 3.97
C CYS A 157 -12.04 10.27 5.29
N ALA A 158 -12.82 9.21 5.22
CA ALA A 158 -13.39 8.56 6.42
C ALA A 158 -12.34 7.87 7.30
N TYR A 159 -11.19 7.52 6.72
CA TYR A 159 -10.05 6.86 7.38
C TYR A 159 -8.87 7.79 7.62
N LEU A 160 -9.13 9.09 7.80
CA LEU A 160 -8.09 10.12 7.99
C LEU A 160 -7.13 9.77 9.13
N ASP A 161 -7.64 9.19 10.22
CA ASP A 161 -6.84 8.83 11.39
C ASP A 161 -5.93 7.60 11.16
N ASP A 162 -6.18 6.81 10.11
CA ASP A 162 -5.32 5.68 9.77
C ASP A 162 -3.92 6.11 9.30
N PHE A 163 -3.79 7.34 8.78
CA PHE A 163 -2.48 7.89 8.42
C PHE A 163 -1.56 8.11 9.62
N ASN A 164 -2.10 8.22 10.83
CA ASN A 164 -1.33 8.42 12.06
C ASN A 164 -0.99 7.10 12.77
N LYS A 165 -1.44 5.97 12.23
CA LYS A 165 -1.18 4.64 12.79
C LYS A 165 0.05 4.00 12.15
N PRO A 166 0.72 3.04 12.84
CA PRO A 166 1.62 2.11 12.17
C PRO A 166 0.93 1.46 10.97
N LYS A 167 1.59 1.45 9.82
CA LYS A 167 0.99 0.99 8.57
C LYS A 167 2.01 0.45 7.58
N ILE A 168 1.58 -0.48 6.76
CA ILE A 168 2.29 -0.84 5.53
C ILE A 168 1.84 0.14 4.45
N VAL A 169 2.79 0.68 3.70
CA VAL A 169 2.53 1.51 2.51
C VAL A 169 3.04 0.81 1.27
N TYR A 170 2.33 0.94 0.15
CA TYR A 170 2.73 0.31 -1.10
C TYR A 170 2.25 1.08 -2.33
N GLN A 171 2.98 0.92 -3.42
CA GLN A 171 2.67 1.53 -4.71
C GLN A 171 1.72 0.62 -5.52
N GLU A 172 0.76 1.23 -6.23
CA GLU A 172 -0.17 0.50 -7.09
C GLU A 172 0.53 -0.22 -8.26
N LEU A 173 1.50 0.45 -8.90
CA LEU A 173 2.16 -0.04 -10.11
C LEU A 173 3.64 -0.29 -9.84
N THR A 174 4.07 -1.57 -9.93
CA THR A 174 5.47 -1.97 -9.70
C THR A 174 5.90 -3.09 -10.64
N GLN A 175 7.20 -3.39 -10.67
CA GLN A 175 7.72 -4.58 -11.34
C GLN A 175 7.83 -5.80 -10.40
N GLY A 176 7.69 -5.60 -9.10
CA GLY A 176 7.77 -6.63 -8.08
C GLY A 176 7.06 -6.22 -6.79
N CYS A 177 7.41 -6.83 -5.67
CA CYS A 177 6.89 -6.44 -4.37
C CYS A 177 7.63 -5.18 -3.87
N ALA A 178 6.87 -4.15 -3.50
CA ALA A 178 7.37 -2.90 -2.96
C ALA A 178 6.47 -2.43 -1.82
N PHE A 179 6.56 -3.13 -0.69
CA PHE A 179 5.83 -2.83 0.54
C PHE A 179 6.82 -2.33 1.60
N ALA A 180 6.52 -1.17 2.22
CA ALA A 180 7.33 -0.56 3.26
C ALA A 180 6.52 -0.37 4.54
N LEU A 181 7.19 -0.34 5.68
CA LEU A 181 6.56 -0.16 6.99
C LEU A 181 6.84 1.26 7.51
N ASP A 182 5.79 2.06 7.65
CA ASP A 182 5.80 3.28 8.44
C ASP A 182 5.42 2.92 9.89
N LYS A 183 6.44 2.74 10.72
CA LYS A 183 6.29 2.21 12.10
C LYS A 183 5.58 3.17 13.04
N ASN A 184 5.74 4.47 12.83
CA ASN A 184 5.26 5.50 13.74
C ASN A 184 4.00 6.20 13.25
N GLY A 185 3.61 6.00 11.97
CA GLY A 185 2.55 6.77 11.37
C GLY A 185 2.98 8.19 10.99
N ASP A 186 4.25 8.37 10.60
CA ASP A 186 4.83 9.67 10.33
C ASP A 186 4.32 10.27 9.01
N TYR A 187 4.06 9.42 8.03
CA TYR A 187 3.77 9.84 6.66
C TYR A 187 2.31 9.72 6.27
N ILE A 188 1.83 10.71 5.55
CA ILE A 188 0.64 10.57 4.70
C ILE A 188 1.09 9.96 3.36
N VAL A 189 0.23 9.23 2.67
CA VAL A 189 0.51 8.73 1.32
C VAL A 189 -0.39 9.40 0.29
N SER A 190 0.15 9.67 -0.89
CA SER A 190 -0.59 10.26 -2.00
C SER A 190 -1.50 9.23 -2.68
N ASN A 191 -2.40 9.69 -3.51
CA ASN A 191 -3.33 8.87 -4.30
C ASN A 191 -2.67 7.87 -5.28
N THR A 192 -1.35 7.85 -5.40
CA THR A 192 -0.58 6.87 -6.17
C THR A 192 -0.09 5.70 -5.31
N ALA A 193 -0.46 5.69 -4.04
CA ALA A 193 -0.11 4.67 -3.06
C ALA A 193 -1.32 4.27 -2.21
N TYR A 194 -1.18 3.14 -1.54
CA TYR A 194 -2.13 2.57 -0.60
C TYR A 194 -1.50 2.39 0.76
N LEU A 195 -2.33 2.22 1.77
CA LEU A 195 -1.92 1.88 3.13
C LEU A 195 -2.70 0.67 3.65
N ILE A 196 -2.04 -0.14 4.48
CA ILE A 196 -2.65 -1.25 5.23
C ILE A 196 -2.39 -0.99 6.71
N THR A 197 -3.48 -0.85 7.48
CA THR A 197 -3.44 -0.74 8.94
C THR A 197 -4.07 -1.97 9.57
N GLY A 198 -3.76 -2.25 10.83
CA GLY A 198 -4.36 -3.35 11.58
C GLY A 198 -3.35 -4.19 12.35
N LYS A 199 -3.75 -5.41 12.70
CA LYS A 199 -2.92 -6.31 13.52
C LYS A 199 -1.87 -7.06 12.71
N ASN A 200 -0.75 -7.39 13.37
CA ASN A 200 0.33 -8.24 12.84
C ASN A 200 0.96 -7.74 11.53
N ILE A 201 0.95 -6.42 11.29
CA ILE A 201 1.51 -5.83 10.07
C ILE A 201 3.03 -6.07 9.93
N ASN A 202 3.77 -6.25 11.06
CA ASN A 202 5.19 -6.61 11.04
C ASN A 202 5.45 -8.01 10.45
N TYR A 203 4.53 -8.94 10.67
CA TYR A 203 4.54 -10.26 10.03
C TYR A 203 4.07 -10.16 8.59
N LEU A 204 2.94 -9.48 8.36
CA LEU A 204 2.32 -9.35 7.05
C LEU A 204 3.27 -8.76 6.01
N ILE A 205 4.05 -7.73 6.35
CA ILE A 205 5.00 -7.10 5.41
C ILE A 205 6.08 -8.07 4.93
N LYS A 206 6.52 -9.01 5.77
CA LYS A 206 7.50 -10.03 5.38
C LYS A 206 6.94 -10.95 4.29
N LEU A 207 5.70 -11.37 4.47
CA LEU A 207 5.02 -12.23 3.49
C LEU A 207 4.69 -11.46 2.19
N LEU A 208 4.14 -10.24 2.29
CA LEU A 208 3.82 -9.42 1.12
C LEU A 208 5.05 -9.10 0.25
N ASN A 209 6.22 -9.00 0.85
CA ASN A 209 7.48 -8.80 0.11
C ASN A 209 8.15 -10.11 -0.34
N SER A 210 7.60 -11.28 -0.03
CA SER A 210 8.21 -12.55 -0.40
C SER A 210 8.03 -12.90 -1.88
N LYS A 211 8.96 -13.70 -2.39
CA LYS A 211 8.86 -14.29 -3.73
C LYS A 211 7.63 -15.20 -3.87
N VAL A 212 7.22 -15.85 -2.79
CA VAL A 212 6.01 -16.69 -2.75
C VAL A 212 4.78 -15.85 -3.08
N ILE A 213 4.60 -14.71 -2.41
CA ILE A 213 3.44 -13.85 -2.65
C ILE A 213 3.56 -13.12 -3.98
N GLN A 214 4.76 -12.73 -4.42
CA GLN A 214 4.97 -12.19 -5.76
C GLN A 214 4.55 -13.19 -6.83
N PHE A 215 4.98 -14.44 -6.69
CA PHE A 215 4.60 -15.54 -7.59
C PHE A 215 3.08 -15.75 -7.58
N ALA A 216 2.47 -15.92 -6.40
CA ALA A 216 1.04 -16.13 -6.25
C ALA A 216 0.22 -14.98 -6.86
N TYR A 217 0.62 -13.74 -6.61
CA TYR A 217 -0.04 -12.57 -7.17
C TYR A 217 0.04 -12.56 -8.69
N ARG A 218 1.24 -12.82 -9.24
CA ARG A 218 1.48 -12.83 -10.68
C ARG A 218 0.68 -13.90 -11.41
N HIS A 219 0.61 -15.11 -10.86
CA HIS A 219 0.06 -16.28 -11.55
C HIS A 219 -1.40 -16.58 -11.21
N PHE A 220 -1.90 -16.17 -10.02
CA PHE A 220 -3.20 -16.64 -9.54
C PHE A 220 -4.18 -15.54 -9.18
N TYR A 221 -3.72 -14.40 -8.62
CA TYR A 221 -4.62 -13.43 -7.98
C TYR A 221 -4.59 -12.03 -8.56
N GLY A 222 -3.51 -11.63 -9.22
CA GLY A 222 -3.27 -10.26 -9.62
C GLY A 222 -3.64 -9.92 -11.05
N THR A 223 -3.47 -8.66 -11.39
CA THR A 223 -3.54 -8.15 -12.77
C THR A 223 -2.14 -7.78 -13.24
N LEU A 224 -1.75 -8.32 -14.38
CA LEU A 224 -0.48 -7.99 -15.03
C LEU A 224 -0.64 -6.74 -15.90
N LEU A 225 0.46 -5.98 -16.03
CA LEU A 225 0.59 -4.84 -16.92
C LEU A 225 1.81 -5.07 -17.83
N GLY A 226 1.54 -5.41 -19.08
CA GLY A 226 2.59 -5.85 -19.99
C GLY A 226 3.32 -7.08 -19.46
N ASP A 227 4.57 -7.29 -19.89
CA ASP A 227 5.30 -8.52 -19.59
C ASP A 227 5.77 -8.63 -18.12
N ASN A 228 6.07 -7.52 -17.46
CA ASN A 228 6.68 -7.53 -16.13
C ASN A 228 5.97 -6.65 -15.08
N GLY A 229 4.98 -5.85 -15.47
CA GLY A 229 4.28 -4.96 -14.55
C GLY A 229 3.27 -5.71 -13.67
N LEU A 230 3.19 -5.33 -12.40
CA LEU A 230 2.17 -5.78 -11.44
C LEU A 230 1.32 -4.60 -11.02
N ARG A 231 0.00 -4.79 -10.98
CA ARG A 231 -0.94 -3.80 -10.49
C ARG A 231 -1.56 -4.26 -9.18
N TRP A 232 -1.06 -3.74 -8.07
CA TRP A 232 -1.46 -4.09 -6.70
C TRP A 232 -2.75 -3.40 -6.27
N LEU A 233 -3.88 -3.79 -6.87
CA LEU A 233 -5.19 -3.28 -6.49
C LEU A 233 -5.67 -3.91 -5.18
N ALA A 234 -6.29 -3.11 -4.32
CA ALA A 234 -6.84 -3.58 -3.05
C ALA A 234 -7.79 -4.78 -3.24
N GLN A 235 -8.65 -4.76 -4.28
CA GLN A 235 -9.58 -5.86 -4.61
C GLN A 235 -8.88 -7.20 -4.93
N HIS A 236 -7.62 -7.18 -5.34
CA HIS A 236 -6.84 -8.39 -5.61
C HIS A 236 -6.01 -8.78 -4.39
N ILE A 237 -5.40 -7.81 -3.70
CA ILE A 237 -4.65 -8.06 -2.47
C ILE A 237 -5.53 -8.70 -1.40
N THR A 238 -6.78 -8.26 -1.26
CA THR A 238 -7.73 -8.82 -0.29
C THR A 238 -8.05 -10.29 -0.51
N LYS A 239 -7.82 -10.82 -1.72
CA LYS A 239 -8.00 -12.24 -2.06
C LYS A 239 -6.78 -13.11 -1.74
N LEU A 240 -5.60 -12.52 -1.52
CA LEU A 240 -4.37 -13.27 -1.26
C LEU A 240 -4.53 -14.13 0.00
N PRO A 241 -4.38 -15.47 -0.11
CA PRO A 241 -4.43 -16.36 1.04
C PRO A 241 -3.07 -16.36 1.75
N ILE A 242 -2.99 -15.66 2.86
CA ILE A 242 -1.80 -15.54 3.70
C ILE A 242 -2.06 -16.22 5.05
N PRO A 243 -1.12 -17.06 5.55
CA PRO A 243 -1.27 -17.70 6.87
C PRO A 243 -1.40 -16.67 7.96
N LYS A 244 -2.51 -16.70 8.73
CA LYS A 244 -2.70 -15.81 9.88
C LYS A 244 -1.59 -16.02 10.92
N TYR A 245 -1.13 -14.92 11.52
CA TYR A 245 -0.18 -14.98 12.62
C TYR A 245 -0.88 -15.58 13.85
N ASN A 246 -0.31 -16.66 14.36
CA ASN A 246 -0.77 -17.38 15.58
C ASN A 246 0.38 -17.66 16.57
N GLY A 247 1.54 -17.03 16.36
CA GLY A 247 2.66 -17.09 17.30
C GLY A 247 3.51 -18.35 17.21
N THR A 248 3.46 -19.11 16.11
CA THR A 248 4.36 -20.27 15.94
C THR A 248 5.82 -19.86 15.87
N GLU A 249 6.71 -20.80 16.19
CA GLU A 249 8.16 -20.57 16.17
C GLU A 249 8.65 -20.06 14.82
N ILE A 250 8.16 -20.66 13.72
CA ILE A 250 8.52 -20.23 12.37
C ILE A 250 8.05 -18.82 12.05
N GLN A 251 6.83 -18.43 12.48
CA GLN A 251 6.31 -17.08 12.29
C GLN A 251 7.09 -16.05 13.11
N ASN A 252 7.46 -16.37 14.34
CA ASN A 252 8.31 -15.51 15.17
C ASN A 252 9.70 -15.34 14.57
N ARG A 253 10.25 -16.40 14.00
CA ARG A 253 11.53 -16.36 13.26
C ARG A 253 11.43 -15.43 12.03
N ILE A 254 10.37 -15.52 11.23
CA ILE A 254 10.13 -14.62 10.08
C ILE A 254 10.12 -13.15 10.52
N ILE A 255 9.45 -12.82 11.62
CA ILE A 255 9.40 -11.44 12.14
C ILE A 255 10.80 -10.97 12.58
N GLY A 256 11.55 -11.81 13.28
CA GLY A 256 12.84 -11.46 13.85
C GLY A 256 13.98 -11.35 12.85
N GLN A 257 13.84 -11.91 11.65
CA GLN A 257 14.87 -11.89 10.62
C GLN A 257 14.90 -10.56 9.86
N THR A 258 16.12 -10.10 9.53
CA THR A 258 16.38 -8.91 8.71
C THR A 258 16.94 -9.25 7.34
N GLU A 259 17.71 -10.35 7.24
CA GLU A 259 18.29 -10.82 5.98
C GLU A 259 17.23 -11.45 5.09
N GLU A 260 17.08 -10.94 3.86
CA GLU A 260 16.02 -11.36 2.93
C GLU A 260 16.08 -12.85 2.61
N ASN A 261 17.26 -13.42 2.40
CA ASN A 261 17.42 -14.85 2.11
C ASN A 261 16.89 -15.71 3.25
N ASN A 262 17.17 -15.34 4.51
CA ASN A 262 16.71 -16.07 5.67
C ASN A 262 15.18 -15.97 5.85
N ILE A 263 14.61 -14.80 5.52
CA ILE A 263 13.16 -14.59 5.50
C ILE A 263 12.52 -15.51 4.46
N GLU A 264 13.05 -15.53 3.23
CA GLU A 264 12.52 -16.39 2.14
C GLU A 264 12.59 -17.87 2.51
N GLU A 265 13.73 -18.34 3.05
CA GLU A 265 13.88 -19.73 3.51
C GLU A 265 12.85 -20.11 4.58
N SER A 266 12.61 -19.23 5.56
CA SER A 266 11.59 -19.45 6.58
C SER A 266 10.17 -19.43 6.00
N ILE A 267 9.91 -18.63 4.98
CA ILE A 267 8.62 -18.62 4.28
C ILE A 267 8.44 -19.89 3.46
N TYR A 268 9.47 -20.38 2.76
CA TYR A 268 9.37 -21.66 2.06
C TYR A 268 9.07 -22.82 3.02
N GLN A 269 9.68 -22.83 4.21
CA GLN A 269 9.38 -23.80 5.27
C GLN A 269 7.94 -23.65 5.80
N LEU A 270 7.44 -22.43 5.95
CA LEU A 270 6.09 -22.18 6.42
C LEU A 270 5.03 -22.79 5.49
N TYR A 271 5.28 -22.79 4.16
CA TYR A 271 4.39 -23.36 3.16
C TYR A 271 4.72 -24.82 2.80
N ASP A 272 5.75 -25.40 3.41
CA ASP A 272 6.24 -26.77 3.12
C ASP A 272 6.52 -27.00 1.63
N PHE A 273 7.21 -26.04 0.98
CA PHE A 273 7.56 -26.18 -0.44
C PHE A 273 8.71 -27.16 -0.66
N THR A 274 8.60 -27.96 -1.71
CA THR A 274 9.69 -28.83 -2.18
C THR A 274 10.78 -28.00 -2.89
N LYS A 275 11.95 -28.61 -3.10
CA LYS A 275 13.06 -27.96 -3.83
C LYS A 275 12.67 -27.59 -5.26
N GLU A 276 11.85 -28.41 -5.93
CA GLU A 276 11.35 -28.16 -7.27
C GLU A 276 10.39 -26.96 -7.30
N GLU A 277 9.47 -26.87 -6.33
CA GLU A 277 8.54 -25.75 -6.20
C GLU A 277 9.28 -24.44 -5.89
N ILE A 278 10.27 -24.47 -4.99
CA ILE A 278 11.13 -23.32 -4.67
C ILE A 278 11.90 -22.88 -5.93
N LYS A 279 12.47 -23.83 -6.69
CA LYS A 279 13.14 -23.53 -7.96
C LYS A 279 12.19 -22.90 -8.97
N HIS A 280 10.94 -23.34 -9.01
CA HIS A 280 9.92 -22.78 -9.90
C HIS A 280 9.51 -21.37 -9.48
N ILE A 281 9.24 -21.13 -8.19
CA ILE A 281 8.94 -19.80 -7.63
C ILE A 281 10.07 -18.81 -7.92
N ASN A 282 11.33 -19.24 -7.85
CA ASN A 282 12.50 -18.37 -8.07
C ASN A 282 12.79 -18.03 -9.55
N LYS A 283 11.98 -18.49 -10.51
CA LYS A 283 12.13 -18.13 -11.92
C LYS A 283 11.49 -16.79 -12.31
N ILE A 284 10.78 -16.16 -11.36
CA ILE A 284 10.14 -14.86 -11.56
C ILE A 284 11.18 -13.73 -11.73
#